data_6b9c74f8634ba1513655b7522ba338fa
#
_entry.id   6b9c74f8634ba1513655b7522ba338fa
#
_cell.length_a   1.000
_cell.length_b   1.000
_cell.length_c   1.000
_cell.angle_alpha   90.00
_cell.angle_beta   90.00
_cell.angle_gamma   90.00
#
_symmetry.space_group_name_H-M   'P 1'
#
loop_
_entity.id
_entity.type
_entity.pdbx_description
1 polymer ?
#
loop_
_entity_poly.entity_id
_entity_poly.type
_entity_poly.pdbx_seq_one_letter_code
_entity_poly.pdbx_strand_id
1 'polypeptide(L)'
;MKRIEAIIRNTKIEDVKEALQSINISSFTYTDCFGAGKLKTLGVYRGNQIQYNITRYLVNVVVPDENLKDTVDCILNAANTGETGDGEIFVSTIDESWKIRTKETITAFY
;
A
#
# COMPACT_ATOMS: atom_id res chain seq x y z
N MET A 1 -5.29 10.00 -13.06
CA MET A 1 -4.56 8.76 -12.71
C MET A 1 -3.85 8.94 -11.39
N LYS A 2 -4.06 8.04 -10.46
CA LYS A 2 -3.44 8.09 -9.15
C LYS A 2 -2.66 6.82 -8.86
N ARG A 3 -1.47 6.98 -8.29
CA ARG A 3 -0.70 5.88 -7.73
C ARG A 3 -0.97 5.81 -6.24
N ILE A 4 -1.30 4.63 -5.79
CA ILE A 4 -1.46 4.32 -4.37
C ILE A 4 -0.33 3.39 -3.99
N GLU A 5 0.48 3.82 -3.03
CA GLU A 5 1.54 3.01 -2.46
C GLU A 5 1.20 2.74 -1.00
N ALA A 6 1.00 1.49 -0.67
CA ALA A 6 0.62 1.09 0.69
C ALA A 6 1.72 0.24 1.30
N ILE A 7 2.25 0.67 2.43
CA ILE A 7 3.18 -0.12 3.23
C ILE A 7 2.36 -0.74 4.33
N ILE A 8 2.26 -2.07 4.32
CA ILE A 8 1.37 -2.82 5.19
C ILE A 8 2.14 -3.88 5.97
N ARG A 9 1.53 -4.40 7.02
CA ARG A 9 2.08 -5.55 7.74
C ARG A 9 2.22 -6.75 6.80
N ASN A 10 3.30 -7.50 6.98
CA ASN A 10 3.48 -8.72 6.20
C ASN A 10 2.33 -9.72 6.39
N THR A 11 1.69 -9.71 7.55
CA THR A 11 0.56 -10.60 7.85
C THR A 11 -0.74 -10.19 7.14
N LYS A 12 -0.78 -8.99 6.54
CA LYS A 12 -1.99 -8.45 5.92
C LYS A 12 -2.00 -8.52 4.40
N ILE A 13 -0.94 -9.03 3.78
CA ILE A 13 -0.84 -9.02 2.31
C ILE A 13 -1.98 -9.82 1.66
N GLU A 14 -2.32 -10.99 2.19
CA GLU A 14 -3.39 -11.81 1.60
C GLU A 14 -4.75 -11.12 1.75
N ASP A 15 -5.02 -10.50 2.89
CA ASP A 15 -6.26 -9.75 3.11
C ASP A 15 -6.39 -8.58 2.12
N VAL A 16 -5.29 -7.86 1.89
CA VAL A 16 -5.27 -6.74 0.94
C VAL A 16 -5.48 -7.23 -0.49
N LYS A 17 -4.85 -8.33 -0.88
CA LYS A 17 -5.03 -8.92 -2.20
C LYS A 17 -6.49 -9.31 -2.45
N GLU A 18 -7.12 -9.96 -1.49
CA GLU A 18 -8.53 -10.35 -1.58
C GLU A 18 -9.43 -9.12 -1.66
N ALA A 19 -9.15 -8.11 -0.85
CA ALA A 19 -9.93 -6.88 -0.83
C ALA A 19 -9.88 -6.14 -2.16
N LEU A 20 -8.69 -6.01 -2.75
CA LEU A 20 -8.53 -5.40 -4.08
C LEU A 20 -9.29 -6.19 -5.14
N GLN A 21 -9.23 -7.51 -5.09
CA GLN A 21 -9.98 -8.37 -6.01
C GLN A 21 -11.49 -8.16 -5.89
N SER A 22 -11.99 -7.95 -4.67
CA SER A 22 -13.42 -7.77 -4.41
C SER A 22 -13.98 -6.49 -5.04
N ILE A 23 -13.14 -5.51 -5.34
CA ILE A 23 -13.52 -4.28 -6.04
C ILE A 23 -13.02 -4.26 -7.50
N ASN A 24 -12.76 -5.45 -8.05
CA ASN A 24 -12.34 -5.64 -9.45
C ASN A 24 -10.97 -5.05 -9.80
N ILE A 25 -10.10 -4.90 -8.83
CA ILE A 25 -8.71 -4.53 -9.09
C ILE A 25 -7.88 -5.82 -9.07
N SER A 26 -7.54 -6.30 -10.26
CA SER A 26 -6.76 -7.53 -10.44
C SER A 26 -5.33 -7.27 -10.86
N SER A 27 -4.98 -6.03 -11.18
CA SER A 27 -3.65 -5.67 -11.67
C SER A 27 -2.98 -4.68 -10.71
N PHE A 28 -2.05 -5.19 -9.95
CA PHE A 28 -1.23 -4.41 -9.03
C PHE A 28 0.09 -5.14 -8.80
N THR A 29 1.09 -4.43 -8.32
CA THR A 29 2.36 -5.03 -7.94
C THR A 29 2.54 -4.98 -6.44
N TYR A 30 3.27 -5.95 -5.92
CA TYR A 30 3.65 -5.93 -4.52
C TYR A 30 5.03 -6.56 -4.35
N THR A 31 5.75 -6.10 -3.34
CA THR A 31 7.07 -6.61 -3.02
C THR A 31 7.25 -6.60 -1.51
N ASP A 32 7.96 -7.59 -0.99
CA ASP A 32 8.38 -7.54 0.39
C ASP A 32 9.51 -6.52 0.56
N CYS A 33 9.55 -5.89 1.70
CA CYS A 33 10.52 -4.87 2.03
C CYS A 33 10.78 -4.85 3.53
N PHE A 34 11.83 -4.13 3.90
CA PHE A 34 12.15 -3.94 5.31
C PHE A 34 11.93 -2.49 5.69
N GLY A 35 11.36 -2.29 6.86
CA GLY A 35 11.15 -0.97 7.41
C GLY A 35 11.93 -0.75 8.69
N ALA A 36 11.96 0.48 9.13
CA ALA A 36 12.43 0.86 10.45
C ALA A 36 11.35 1.69 11.12
N GLY A 37 11.18 1.55 12.40
CA GLY A 37 10.18 2.28 13.14
C GLY A 37 10.54 2.40 14.61
N LYS A 38 9.85 3.31 15.28
CA LYS A 38 10.06 3.51 16.71
C LYS A 38 9.43 2.37 17.48
N LEU A 39 10.21 1.79 18.37
CA LEU A 39 9.70 0.81 19.31
C LEU A 39 8.96 1.53 20.43
N LYS A 40 7.70 1.18 20.64
CA LYS A 40 6.99 1.56 21.85
C LYS A 40 7.42 0.60 22.96
N THR A 41 8.31 1.08 23.81
CA THR A 41 8.57 0.38 25.06
C THR A 41 7.67 0.92 26.15
N LEU A 42 7.03 0.00 26.85
CA LEU A 42 6.25 0.35 28.02
C LEU A 42 7.16 0.87 29.12
N GLY A 43 7.25 2.18 29.24
CA GLY A 43 7.52 2.87 30.48
C GLY A 43 8.89 2.83 31.11
N VAL A 44 9.85 2.04 30.66
CA VAL A 44 11.11 1.87 31.41
C VAL A 44 12.33 2.48 30.72
N TYR A 45 12.25 2.76 29.44
CA TYR A 45 13.39 3.30 28.71
C TYR A 45 13.19 4.75 28.32
N ARG A 46 14.15 5.58 28.70
CA ARG A 46 14.23 6.96 28.25
C ARG A 46 14.78 6.97 26.83
N GLY A 47 14.00 7.47 25.90
CA GLY A 47 14.41 7.65 24.51
C GLY A 47 13.68 6.73 23.55
N ASN A 48 13.72 7.12 22.29
CA ASN A 48 13.11 6.37 21.20
C ASN A 48 14.09 5.33 20.70
N GLN A 49 13.80 4.07 20.96
CA GLN A 49 14.51 3.00 20.29
C GLN A 49 13.96 2.80 18.90
N ILE A 50 14.84 2.59 17.94
CA ILE A 50 14.46 2.31 16.55
C ILE A 50 14.62 0.82 16.33
N GLN A 51 13.54 0.20 15.90
CA GLN A 51 13.56 -1.18 15.41
C GLN A 51 13.87 -1.16 13.92
N TYR A 52 14.85 -1.93 13.51
CA TYR A 52 15.23 -2.09 12.10
C TYR A 52 14.75 -3.43 11.56
N ASN A 53 14.76 -3.56 10.25
CA ASN A 53 14.45 -4.82 9.56
C ASN A 53 13.05 -5.36 9.86
N ILE A 54 12.09 -4.47 10.02
CA ILE A 54 10.70 -4.86 10.18
C ILE A 54 10.18 -5.31 8.82
N THR A 55 9.74 -6.56 8.72
CA THR A 55 9.21 -7.10 7.47
C THR A 55 7.87 -6.45 7.13
N ARG A 56 7.77 -5.94 5.90
CA ARG A 56 6.58 -5.28 5.38
C ARG A 56 6.34 -5.70 3.94
N TYR A 57 5.16 -5.39 3.43
CA TYR A 57 4.89 -5.42 2.00
C TYR A 57 4.59 -4.01 1.50
N LEU A 58 5.13 -3.70 0.33
CA LEU A 58 4.79 -2.51 -0.42
C LEU A 58 3.84 -2.94 -1.54
N VAL A 59 2.62 -2.44 -1.50
CA VAL A 59 1.61 -2.65 -2.55
C VAL A 59 1.51 -1.39 -3.39
N ASN A 60 1.56 -1.54 -4.69
CA ASN A 60 1.54 -0.43 -5.63
C ASN A 60 0.43 -0.67 -6.65
N VAL A 61 -0.54 0.23 -6.70
CA VAL A 61 -1.67 0.14 -7.61
C VAL A 61 -1.97 1.50 -8.20
N VAL A 62 -2.26 1.53 -9.50
CA VAL A 62 -2.62 2.75 -10.22
C VAL A 62 -4.08 2.64 -10.63
N VAL A 63 -4.84 3.68 -10.32
CA VAL A 63 -6.29 3.71 -10.58
C VAL A 63 -6.69 5.05 -11.21
N PRO A 64 -7.85 5.08 -11.91
CA PRO A 64 -8.45 6.34 -12.31
C PRO A 64 -8.80 7.19 -11.08
N ASP A 65 -8.88 8.50 -11.26
CA ASP A 65 -9.17 9.43 -10.17
C ASP A 65 -10.47 9.08 -9.44
N GLU A 66 -11.50 8.68 -10.19
CA GLU A 66 -12.81 8.34 -9.64
C GLU A 66 -12.80 7.09 -8.75
N ASN A 67 -11.79 6.24 -8.88
CA ASN A 67 -11.66 5.01 -8.09
C ASN A 67 -10.75 5.17 -6.88
N LEU A 68 -10.16 6.34 -6.71
CA LEU A 68 -9.16 6.57 -5.65
C LEU A 68 -9.72 6.27 -4.26
N LYS A 69 -10.85 6.89 -3.92
CA LYS A 69 -11.42 6.78 -2.57
C LYS A 69 -11.77 5.33 -2.23
N ASP A 70 -12.44 4.65 -3.14
CA ASP A 70 -12.86 3.26 -2.91
C ASP A 70 -11.66 2.34 -2.74
N THR A 71 -10.61 2.56 -3.52
CA THR A 71 -9.39 1.76 -3.42
C THR A 71 -8.67 2.00 -2.11
N VAL A 72 -8.52 3.26 -1.72
CA VAL A 72 -7.89 3.62 -0.43
C VAL A 72 -8.68 3.03 0.73
N ASP A 73 -10.00 3.20 0.75
CA ASP A 73 -10.86 2.67 1.80
C ASP A 73 -10.75 1.14 1.89
N CYS A 74 -10.69 0.48 0.75
CA CYS A 74 -10.54 -0.97 0.66
C CYS A 74 -9.24 -1.44 1.33
N ILE A 75 -8.12 -0.78 1.02
CA ILE A 75 -6.82 -1.13 1.62
C ILE A 75 -6.81 -0.81 3.11
N LEU A 76 -7.33 0.36 3.50
CA LEU A 76 -7.41 0.75 4.91
C LEU A 76 -8.17 -0.30 5.73
N ASN A 77 -9.33 -0.72 5.26
CA ASN A 77 -10.15 -1.68 5.98
C ASN A 77 -9.50 -3.06 6.08
N ALA A 78 -8.80 -3.47 5.01
CA ALA A 78 -8.15 -4.78 4.97
C ALA A 78 -6.88 -4.84 5.83
N ALA A 79 -6.13 -3.74 5.90
CA ALA A 79 -4.81 -3.71 6.54
C ALA A 79 -4.84 -3.21 7.98
N ASN A 80 -5.92 -2.58 8.41
CA ASN A 80 -6.03 -1.95 9.73
C ASN A 80 -6.15 -2.99 10.84
N THR A 81 -5.34 -2.85 11.89
CA THR A 81 -5.49 -3.58 13.15
C THR A 81 -5.81 -2.65 14.32
N GLY A 82 -5.62 -1.34 14.14
CA GLY A 82 -5.73 -0.35 15.21
C GLY A 82 -4.48 -0.22 16.05
N GLU A 83 -3.46 -1.02 15.78
CA GLU A 83 -2.22 -1.03 16.54
C GLU A 83 -1.13 -0.23 15.82
N THR A 84 -0.16 0.24 16.59
CA THR A 84 1.04 0.89 16.04
C THR A 84 1.76 -0.08 15.11
N GLY A 85 2.14 0.40 13.93
CA GLY A 85 2.84 -0.43 12.95
C GLY A 85 1.96 -0.94 11.82
N ASP A 86 0.73 -0.45 11.72
CA ASP A 86 -0.17 -0.80 10.62
C ASP A 86 0.33 -0.33 9.25
N GLY A 87 1.18 0.69 9.23
CA GLY A 87 1.74 1.22 7.99
C GLY A 87 1.07 2.50 7.54
N GLU A 88 1.32 2.85 6.28
CA GLU A 88 0.83 4.10 5.69
C GLU A 88 0.48 3.91 4.23
N ILE A 89 -0.42 4.76 3.75
CA ILE A 89 -0.77 4.83 2.34
C ILE A 89 -0.34 6.20 1.81
N PHE A 90 0.37 6.18 0.68
CA PHE A 90 0.78 7.39 -0.02
C PHE A 90 0.06 7.46 -1.35
N VAL A 91 -0.44 8.63 -1.70
CA VAL A 91 -1.12 8.86 -2.97
C VAL A 91 -0.38 9.93 -3.74
N SER A 92 -0.12 9.65 -5.01
CA SER A 92 0.50 10.63 -5.92
C SER A 92 -0.22 10.64 -7.25
N THR A 93 -0.13 11.77 -7.95
CA THR A 93 -0.67 11.89 -9.29
C THR A 93 0.34 11.37 -10.30
N ILE A 94 -0.13 10.56 -11.24
CA ILE A 94 0.67 10.07 -12.36
C ILE A 94 0.34 10.92 -13.59
N ASP A 95 1.35 11.50 -14.19
CA ASP A 95 1.17 12.34 -15.36
C ASP A 95 0.82 11.53 -16.61
N GLU A 96 1.50 10.42 -16.82
CA GLU A 96 1.22 9.54 -17.95
C GLU A 96 1.69 8.12 -17.68
N SER A 97 1.09 7.19 -18.38
CA SER A 97 1.40 5.76 -18.28
C SER A 97 1.44 5.17 -19.69
N TRP A 98 2.41 4.32 -19.94
CA TRP A 98 2.64 3.71 -21.25
C TRP A 98 2.57 2.20 -21.14
N LYS A 99 1.85 1.59 -22.09
CA LYS A 99 1.81 0.14 -22.20
C LYS A 99 3.02 -0.32 -23.01
N ILE A 100 3.88 -1.14 -22.40
CA ILE A 100 5.13 -1.56 -23.04
C ILE A 100 4.84 -2.35 -24.33
N ARG A 101 3.87 -3.27 -24.27
CA ARG A 101 3.55 -4.15 -25.40
C ARG A 101 3.13 -3.39 -26.66
N THR A 102 2.27 -2.38 -26.49
CA THR A 102 1.70 -1.63 -27.62
C THR A 102 2.41 -0.32 -27.90
N LYS A 103 3.26 0.14 -26.97
CA LYS A 103 3.95 1.43 -27.03
C LYS A 103 2.96 2.61 -27.03
N GLU A 104 1.76 2.42 -26.51
CA GLU A 104 0.72 3.43 -26.46
C GLU A 104 0.52 3.96 -25.05
N THR A 105 0.10 5.21 -24.95
CA THR A 105 -0.30 5.81 -23.69
C THR A 105 -1.57 5.14 -23.19
N ILE A 106 -1.62 4.82 -21.89
CA ILE A 106 -2.83 4.26 -21.29
C ILE A 106 -3.76 5.43 -20.97
N THR A 107 -4.92 5.45 -21.60
CA THR A 107 -5.95 6.45 -21.37
C THR A 107 -7.19 5.87 -20.71
N ALA A 108 -7.28 4.54 -20.64
CA ALA A 108 -8.38 3.83 -20.02
C ALA A 108 -7.87 2.70 -19.13
N PHE A 109 -8.53 2.51 -18.00
CA PHE A 109 -8.25 1.43 -17.06
C PHE A 109 -9.26 0.30 -17.27
N TYR A 110 -8.79 -0.89 -17.03
CA TYR A 110 -9.65 -2.07 -17.19
C TYR A 110 -10.47 -2.32 -15.96
#